data_4dde92e534cb7a29f1e38c89d9611e68
#
_entry.id   4dde92e534cb7a29f1e38c89d9611e68
#
_cell.length_a   1.000
_cell.length_b   1.000
_cell.length_c   1.000
_cell.angle_alpha   90.00
_cell.angle_beta   90.00
_cell.angle_gamma   90.00
#
_symmetry.space_group_name_H-M   'P 1'
#
loop_
_entity.id
_entity.type
_entity.pdbx_description
1 polymer ?
#
loop_
_entity_poly.entity_id
_entity_poly.type
_entity_poly.pdbx_seq_one_letter_code
_entity_poly.pdbx_strand_id
1 'polypeptide(L)'
;FDPQSYPLTVSIGLEQVNATDALLEEYEALKARLAEGLPATNREANKLTTVVMTGVTAMVRATAKEMEIKGVLYPGESVRKLLREADITHISNEIPFYNQCPEPQWTQENLVFCSNPRYIDLLLDIGADVIDLTGDHFQDYGAEAMHQTLDIYQAHNLPYFGGGRNIDEARTPVKFEVNGNKIAFLGCNGKAPGYASASDTNPGAYHCNMDDMVVAIDKLITEGYLPIVTFQHYEYYHWAAEPYLVEDFRRVAEAGAVAVSGSQGHQPHAYEFHEGAFIHYGLGNLFFDQLTTYADTDKAFIDRLVFYDGRLISVELITTRFYDWSKPVIVYGEDRIEMLEKLFEYSDWEEK
;
A
#
# COMPACT_ATOMS: atom_id res chain seq x y z
N PHE A 1 -14.79 -4.27 -6.82
CA PHE A 1 -14.28 -3.61 -8.02
C PHE A 1 -15.43 -3.19 -8.91
N ASP A 2 -15.55 -1.91 -9.23
CA ASP A 2 -16.51 -1.40 -10.20
C ASP A 2 -15.80 -1.21 -11.56
N PRO A 3 -16.07 -2.07 -12.55
CA PRO A 3 -15.43 -1.95 -13.87
C PRO A 3 -15.70 -0.61 -14.56
N GLN A 4 -16.80 0.08 -14.21
CA GLN A 4 -17.16 1.37 -14.82
C GLN A 4 -16.30 2.52 -14.29
N SER A 5 -15.74 2.40 -13.09
CA SER A 5 -14.82 3.38 -12.53
C SER A 5 -13.37 3.18 -12.99
N TYR A 6 -13.10 2.14 -13.76
CA TYR A 6 -11.76 1.83 -14.22
C TYR A 6 -11.32 2.75 -15.36
N PRO A 7 -10.12 3.39 -15.28
CA PRO A 7 -9.70 4.41 -16.24
C PRO A 7 -9.52 3.92 -17.68
N LEU A 8 -9.53 2.62 -17.90
CA LEU A 8 -9.45 2.01 -19.25
C LEU A 8 -10.82 1.65 -19.86
N THR A 9 -11.93 2.04 -19.25
CA THR A 9 -13.23 1.94 -19.91
C THR A 9 -13.31 2.94 -21.05
N VAL A 10 -13.58 2.45 -22.27
CA VAL A 10 -13.74 3.28 -23.48
C VAL A 10 -15.19 3.26 -23.88
N SER A 11 -15.77 4.41 -24.16
CA SER A 11 -17.07 4.50 -24.82
C SER A 11 -16.87 4.26 -26.32
N ILE A 12 -17.50 3.24 -26.87
CA ILE A 12 -17.50 2.98 -28.31
C ILE A 12 -18.78 3.53 -28.89
N GLY A 13 -18.67 4.53 -29.77
CA GLY A 13 -19.75 5.02 -30.61
C GLY A 13 -19.67 4.38 -32.00
N LEU A 14 -20.80 3.94 -32.53
CA LEU A 14 -20.90 3.46 -33.89
C LEU A 14 -21.66 4.49 -34.73
N GLU A 15 -21.04 4.95 -35.82
CA GLU A 15 -21.64 5.83 -36.78
C GLU A 15 -21.63 5.13 -38.16
N GLN A 16 -22.77 5.09 -38.80
CA GLN A 16 -22.87 4.52 -40.12
C GLN A 16 -22.52 5.57 -41.19
N VAL A 17 -21.42 5.35 -41.90
CA VAL A 17 -20.98 6.21 -43.00
C VAL A 17 -20.80 5.40 -44.26
N ASN A 18 -21.69 5.60 -45.26
CA ASN A 18 -21.58 5.02 -46.63
C ASN A 18 -21.31 3.52 -46.69
N ALA A 19 -22.17 2.69 -46.09
CA ALA A 19 -21.98 1.23 -46.04
C ALA A 19 -22.47 0.51 -47.30
N THR A 20 -21.76 -0.53 -47.73
CA THR A 20 -22.25 -1.57 -48.68
C THR A 20 -23.19 -2.52 -47.94
N ASP A 21 -24.03 -3.29 -48.68
CA ASP A 21 -25.00 -4.22 -48.10
C ASP A 21 -24.35 -5.23 -47.15
N ALA A 22 -23.14 -5.71 -47.44
CA ALA A 22 -22.39 -6.61 -46.56
C ALA A 22 -21.94 -5.92 -45.22
N LEU A 23 -21.56 -4.66 -45.30
CA LEU A 23 -21.21 -3.84 -44.11
C LEU A 23 -22.43 -3.50 -43.27
N LEU A 24 -23.63 -3.42 -43.92
CA LEU A 24 -24.90 -3.20 -43.21
C LEU A 24 -25.31 -4.42 -42.38
N GLU A 25 -25.10 -5.64 -42.87
CA GLU A 25 -25.35 -6.88 -42.12
C GLU A 25 -24.41 -6.95 -40.86
N GLU A 26 -23.11 -6.69 -41.05
CA GLU A 26 -22.15 -6.66 -39.97
C GLU A 26 -22.47 -5.57 -38.94
N TYR A 27 -22.89 -4.38 -39.39
CA TYR A 27 -23.31 -3.27 -38.56
C TYR A 27 -24.55 -3.61 -37.70
N GLU A 28 -25.58 -4.20 -38.28
CA GLU A 28 -26.78 -4.61 -37.55
C GLU A 28 -26.50 -5.77 -36.58
N ALA A 29 -25.62 -6.72 -36.96
CA ALA A 29 -25.15 -7.77 -36.04
C ALA A 29 -24.37 -7.21 -34.87
N LEU A 30 -23.51 -6.21 -35.09
CA LEU A 30 -22.77 -5.53 -34.05
C LEU A 30 -23.70 -4.70 -33.15
N LYS A 31 -24.68 -4.00 -33.74
CA LYS A 31 -25.73 -3.28 -33.01
C LYS A 31 -26.54 -4.20 -32.07
N ALA A 32 -26.93 -5.38 -32.59
CA ALA A 32 -27.65 -6.37 -31.80
C ALA A 32 -26.80 -6.84 -30.58
N ARG A 33 -25.52 -7.11 -30.78
CA ARG A 33 -24.59 -7.47 -29.72
C ARG A 33 -24.38 -6.33 -28.71
N LEU A 34 -24.37 -5.07 -29.17
CA LEU A 34 -24.31 -3.90 -28.28
C LEU A 34 -25.60 -3.73 -27.47
N ALA A 35 -26.76 -4.04 -28.08
CA ALA A 35 -28.07 -3.97 -27.40
C ALA A 35 -28.25 -5.07 -26.33
N GLU A 36 -27.60 -6.23 -26.53
CA GLU A 36 -27.55 -7.31 -25.52
C GLU A 36 -26.64 -6.98 -24.33
N GLY A 37 -25.92 -5.85 -24.40
CA GLY A 37 -24.97 -5.38 -23.41
C GLY A 37 -23.57 -5.96 -23.67
N LEU A 38 -22.64 -5.10 -24.11
CA LEU A 38 -21.23 -5.46 -24.02
C LEU A 38 -20.84 -5.54 -22.56
N PRO A 39 -19.98 -6.48 -22.18
CA PRO A 39 -19.41 -6.45 -20.85
C PRO A 39 -18.74 -5.09 -20.64
N ALA A 40 -18.86 -4.53 -19.46
CA ALA A 40 -18.27 -3.23 -19.09
C ALA A 40 -16.75 -3.17 -19.34
N THR A 41 -16.12 -4.33 -19.51
CA THR A 41 -14.71 -4.48 -19.84
C THR A 41 -14.50 -5.70 -20.75
N ASN A 42 -13.47 -5.68 -21.59
CA ASN A 42 -13.00 -6.83 -22.37
C ASN A 42 -12.04 -7.73 -21.57
N ARG A 43 -11.87 -7.47 -20.27
CA ARG A 43 -11.00 -8.25 -19.39
C ARG A 43 -11.78 -9.37 -18.72
N GLU A 44 -11.11 -10.50 -18.56
CA GLU A 44 -11.64 -11.65 -17.84
C GLU A 44 -11.44 -11.45 -16.34
N ALA A 45 -12.50 -11.43 -15.56
CA ALA A 45 -12.44 -11.18 -14.12
C ALA A 45 -11.52 -12.17 -13.37
N ASN A 46 -11.46 -13.41 -13.82
CA ASN A 46 -10.60 -14.46 -13.26
C ASN A 46 -9.10 -14.31 -13.58
N LYS A 47 -8.73 -13.26 -14.32
CA LYS A 47 -7.33 -12.88 -14.62
C LYS A 47 -6.97 -11.52 -14.01
N LEU A 48 -7.92 -10.85 -13.39
CA LEU A 48 -7.74 -9.51 -12.86
C LEU A 48 -7.57 -9.58 -11.34
N THR A 49 -6.50 -8.98 -10.84
CA THR A 49 -6.21 -8.87 -9.39
C THR A 49 -5.93 -7.42 -9.05
N THR A 50 -6.59 -6.94 -8.02
CA THR A 50 -6.37 -5.62 -7.45
C THR A 50 -5.59 -5.72 -6.14
N VAL A 51 -4.53 -4.94 -6.03
CA VAL A 51 -3.75 -4.80 -4.78
C VAL A 51 -3.84 -3.36 -4.32
N VAL A 52 -4.14 -3.15 -3.06
CA VAL A 52 -4.14 -1.82 -2.46
C VAL A 52 -2.95 -1.69 -1.52
N MET A 53 -2.10 -0.69 -1.80
CA MET A 53 -0.97 -0.31 -0.95
C MET A 53 -1.38 0.88 -0.08
N THR A 54 -1.05 0.82 1.20
CA THR A 54 -1.38 1.88 2.16
C THR A 54 -0.14 2.43 2.86
N GLY A 55 -0.22 3.67 3.30
CA GLY A 55 0.82 4.32 4.10
C GLY A 55 0.84 3.89 5.57
N VAL A 56 1.48 4.70 6.39
CA VAL A 56 1.80 4.38 7.79
C VAL A 56 0.55 4.16 8.63
N THR A 57 0.54 3.05 9.35
CA THR A 57 -0.42 2.74 10.40
C THR A 57 0.30 2.61 11.74
N ALA A 58 -0.10 3.45 12.71
CA ALA A 58 0.33 3.38 14.09
C ALA A 58 -0.83 3.86 15.00
N MET A 59 -1.58 2.91 15.54
CA MET A 59 -2.77 3.19 16.36
C MET A 59 -2.36 3.57 17.78
N VAL A 60 -1.82 4.79 17.91
CA VAL A 60 -1.28 5.39 19.16
C VAL A 60 -1.80 6.80 19.35
N ARG A 61 -1.41 7.45 20.41
CA ARG A 61 -1.67 8.88 20.72
C ARG A 61 -3.11 9.30 20.40
N ALA A 62 -3.27 10.39 19.64
CA ALA A 62 -4.60 10.92 19.31
C ALA A 62 -5.41 9.96 18.43
N THR A 63 -4.79 9.21 17.51
CA THR A 63 -5.48 8.17 16.73
C THR A 63 -6.14 7.14 17.66
N ALA A 64 -5.36 6.55 18.57
CA ALA A 64 -5.89 5.58 19.53
C ALA A 64 -6.88 6.22 20.52
N LYS A 65 -6.65 7.47 20.91
CA LYS A 65 -7.57 8.20 21.81
C LYS A 65 -8.95 8.40 21.18
N GLU A 66 -9.00 8.75 19.90
CA GLU A 66 -10.24 8.82 19.13
C GLU A 66 -10.93 7.43 19.01
N MET A 67 -10.15 6.37 18.81
CA MET A 67 -10.66 4.99 18.79
C MET A 67 -11.32 4.60 20.11
N GLU A 68 -10.74 5.02 21.26
CA GLU A 68 -11.34 4.78 22.58
C GLU A 68 -12.67 5.52 22.76
N ILE A 69 -12.79 6.71 22.21
CA ILE A 69 -13.98 7.58 22.36
C ILE A 69 -15.07 7.22 21.37
N LYS A 70 -14.70 7.00 20.10
CA LYS A 70 -15.64 6.85 18.99
C LYS A 70 -15.86 5.39 18.59
N GLY A 71 -15.03 4.48 19.09
CA GLY A 71 -15.04 3.05 18.78
C GLY A 71 -13.83 2.63 17.95
N VAL A 72 -13.35 1.40 18.18
CA VAL A 72 -12.13 0.85 17.57
C VAL A 72 -12.18 0.90 16.02
N LEU A 73 -13.35 0.74 15.41
CA LEU A 73 -13.52 0.69 13.96
C LEU A 73 -13.68 2.07 13.30
N TYR A 74 -13.76 3.14 14.10
CA TYR A 74 -14.01 4.50 13.61
C TYR A 74 -13.02 4.98 12.54
N PRO A 75 -11.70 4.77 12.65
CA PRO A 75 -10.76 5.23 11.63
C PRO A 75 -11.03 4.63 10.24
N GLY A 76 -11.52 3.40 10.19
CA GLY A 76 -11.78 2.68 8.93
C GLY A 76 -13.03 3.13 8.16
N GLU A 77 -13.96 3.88 8.78
CA GLU A 77 -15.31 4.13 8.24
C GLU A 77 -15.32 4.62 6.78
N SER A 78 -14.45 5.56 6.43
CA SER A 78 -14.44 6.16 5.10
C SER A 78 -13.69 5.33 4.04
N VAL A 79 -12.70 4.53 4.45
CA VAL A 79 -11.84 3.77 3.54
C VAL A 79 -12.16 2.27 3.50
N ARG A 80 -12.94 1.77 4.49
CA ARG A 80 -13.30 0.34 4.62
C ARG A 80 -13.78 -0.29 3.33
N LYS A 81 -14.72 0.36 2.64
CA LYS A 81 -15.28 -0.17 1.39
C LYS A 81 -14.20 -0.35 0.34
N LEU A 82 -13.37 0.69 0.13
CA LEU A 82 -12.26 0.67 -0.82
C LEU A 82 -11.28 -0.46 -0.53
N LEU A 83 -10.87 -0.59 0.74
CA LEU A 83 -9.88 -1.57 1.17
C LEU A 83 -10.43 -2.99 1.04
N ARG A 84 -11.66 -3.25 1.47
CA ARG A 84 -12.31 -4.57 1.38
C ARG A 84 -12.67 -5.02 -0.03
N GLU A 85 -12.78 -4.11 -0.99
CA GLU A 85 -13.07 -4.44 -2.39
C GLU A 85 -11.84 -4.86 -3.18
N ALA A 86 -10.64 -4.66 -2.64
CA ALA A 86 -9.40 -5.17 -3.23
C ALA A 86 -9.28 -6.69 -3.02
N ASP A 87 -8.56 -7.35 -3.94
CA ASP A 87 -8.23 -8.77 -3.80
C ASP A 87 -7.11 -9.01 -2.77
N ILE A 88 -6.23 -8.00 -2.59
CA ILE A 88 -5.17 -8.00 -1.58
C ILE A 88 -5.06 -6.58 -1.01
N THR A 89 -5.22 -6.43 0.30
CA THR A 89 -5.04 -5.17 1.03
C THR A 89 -3.79 -5.24 1.91
N HIS A 90 -2.80 -4.43 1.55
CA HIS A 90 -1.55 -4.25 2.28
C HIS A 90 -1.70 -3.17 3.36
N ILE A 91 -1.19 -3.45 4.56
CA ILE A 91 -1.11 -2.51 5.67
C ILE A 91 0.33 -2.41 6.17
N SER A 92 0.87 -1.19 6.20
CA SER A 92 2.15 -0.90 6.83
C SER A 92 1.92 -0.61 8.32
N ASN A 93 2.06 -1.63 9.19
CA ASN A 93 1.90 -1.45 10.64
C ASN A 93 3.25 -1.25 11.32
N GLU A 94 3.52 -0.04 11.73
CA GLU A 94 4.83 0.40 12.20
C GLU A 94 5.17 -0.03 13.63
N ILE A 95 4.16 -0.33 14.46
CA ILE A 95 4.31 -0.47 15.90
C ILE A 95 3.81 -1.82 16.42
N PRO A 96 4.32 -2.31 17.58
CA PRO A 96 3.87 -3.58 18.13
C PRO A 96 2.50 -3.45 18.82
N PHE A 97 1.75 -4.56 18.83
CA PHE A 97 0.68 -4.80 19.79
C PHE A 97 1.24 -5.33 21.09
N TYR A 98 0.80 -4.75 22.22
CA TYR A 98 1.29 -5.18 23.53
C TYR A 98 0.20 -5.15 24.60
N ASN A 99 0.04 -6.26 25.33
CA ASN A 99 -1.00 -6.40 26.39
C ASN A 99 -0.82 -5.40 27.55
N GLN A 100 0.41 -4.93 27.75
CA GLN A 100 0.73 -3.94 28.79
C GLN A 100 0.93 -2.54 28.20
N CYS A 101 0.43 -2.30 26.96
CA CYS A 101 0.47 -0.97 26.36
C CYS A 101 -0.32 0.02 27.22
N PRO A 102 0.27 1.17 27.56
CA PRO A 102 -0.41 2.20 28.34
C PRO A 102 -1.67 2.72 27.63
N GLU A 103 -2.61 3.24 28.42
CA GLU A 103 -3.78 3.94 27.87
C GLU A 103 -3.35 5.12 26.98
N PRO A 104 -3.92 5.28 25.78
CA PRO A 104 -3.51 6.31 24.84
C PRO A 104 -3.76 7.71 25.39
N GLN A 105 -2.82 8.61 25.12
CA GLN A 105 -2.89 10.02 25.44
C GLN A 105 -3.00 10.83 24.13
N TRP A 106 -3.62 12.02 24.19
CA TRP A 106 -3.69 12.91 23.01
C TRP A 106 -2.31 13.29 22.48
N THR A 107 -1.35 13.46 23.36
CA THR A 107 0.04 13.77 23.04
C THR A 107 0.96 12.84 23.81
N GLN A 108 2.13 12.54 23.26
CA GLN A 108 3.16 11.74 23.89
C GLN A 108 4.51 12.39 23.64
N GLU A 109 5.25 12.70 24.71
CA GLU A 109 6.54 13.38 24.61
C GLU A 109 7.67 12.46 24.13
N ASN A 110 7.61 11.17 24.53
CA ASN A 110 8.56 10.17 24.06
C ASN A 110 8.04 9.49 22.79
N LEU A 111 8.95 9.12 21.90
CA LEU A 111 8.64 8.42 20.66
C LEU A 111 8.81 6.89 20.83
N VAL A 112 8.11 6.33 21.82
CA VAL A 112 8.10 4.89 22.14
C VAL A 112 6.64 4.43 22.12
N PHE A 113 6.27 3.62 21.13
CA PHE A 113 4.89 3.36 20.77
C PHE A 113 4.49 1.90 20.89
N CYS A 114 3.26 1.65 21.28
CA CYS A 114 2.58 0.37 21.17
C CYS A 114 1.08 0.56 20.97
N SER A 115 0.40 -0.43 20.47
CA SER A 115 -1.05 -0.51 20.36
C SER A 115 -1.65 -1.52 21.34
N ASN A 116 -2.83 -1.23 21.84
CA ASN A 116 -3.62 -2.24 22.54
C ASN A 116 -3.99 -3.37 21.58
N PRO A 117 -3.82 -4.66 21.94
CA PRO A 117 -4.14 -5.80 21.09
C PRO A 117 -5.54 -5.80 20.48
N ARG A 118 -6.56 -5.22 21.14
CA ARG A 118 -7.92 -5.15 20.60
C ARG A 118 -8.05 -4.30 19.34
N TYR A 119 -7.05 -3.45 19.04
CA TYR A 119 -7.09 -2.64 17.82
C TYR A 119 -6.84 -3.46 16.56
N ILE A 120 -6.45 -4.74 16.69
CA ILE A 120 -6.43 -5.68 15.56
C ILE A 120 -7.79 -5.74 14.86
N ASP A 121 -8.89 -5.51 15.60
CA ASP A 121 -10.23 -5.52 15.05
C ASP A 121 -10.41 -4.50 13.92
N LEU A 122 -9.71 -3.35 13.95
CA LEU A 122 -9.71 -2.39 12.86
C LEU A 122 -9.08 -2.98 11.60
N LEU A 123 -7.94 -3.64 11.70
CA LEU A 123 -7.25 -4.24 10.56
C LEU A 123 -8.08 -5.37 9.93
N LEU A 124 -8.75 -6.18 10.76
CA LEU A 124 -9.67 -7.22 10.29
C LEU A 124 -10.92 -6.63 9.63
N ASP A 125 -11.47 -5.56 10.21
CA ASP A 125 -12.67 -4.89 9.71
C ASP A 125 -12.45 -4.22 8.37
N ILE A 126 -11.27 -3.67 8.10
CA ILE A 126 -10.94 -3.07 6.80
C ILE A 126 -10.48 -4.10 5.76
N GLY A 127 -10.36 -5.39 6.13
CA GLY A 127 -10.00 -6.47 5.22
C GLY A 127 -8.49 -6.52 4.92
N ALA A 128 -7.63 -6.32 5.93
CA ALA A 128 -6.19 -6.49 5.77
C ALA A 128 -5.85 -7.93 5.39
N ASP A 129 -5.04 -8.13 4.35
CA ASP A 129 -4.60 -9.44 3.86
C ASP A 129 -3.11 -9.68 4.12
N VAL A 130 -2.31 -8.62 4.17
CA VAL A 130 -0.86 -8.71 4.42
C VAL A 130 -0.35 -7.52 5.21
N ILE A 131 0.54 -7.78 6.16
CA ILE A 131 1.11 -6.77 7.05
C ILE A 131 2.60 -6.58 6.74
N ASP A 132 2.98 -5.32 6.51
CA ASP A 132 4.37 -4.88 6.44
C ASP A 132 4.86 -4.52 7.84
N LEU A 133 5.96 -5.14 8.26
CA LEU A 133 6.62 -4.95 9.56
C LEU A 133 8.03 -4.37 9.41
N THR A 134 8.27 -3.62 8.35
CA THR A 134 9.55 -2.91 8.16
C THR A 134 9.74 -1.74 9.14
N GLY A 135 8.73 -1.43 9.96
CA GLY A 135 8.66 -0.30 10.86
C GLY A 135 9.81 -0.20 11.87
N ASP A 136 10.33 1.00 12.10
CA ASP A 136 11.40 1.24 13.07
C ASP A 136 10.90 1.29 14.52
N HIS A 137 9.61 1.46 14.74
CA HIS A 137 8.94 1.38 16.03
C HIS A 137 8.49 -0.01 16.43
N PHE A 138 8.70 -1.04 15.58
CA PHE A 138 8.27 -2.41 15.86
C PHE A 138 8.87 -2.98 17.15
N GLN A 139 10.08 -2.55 17.55
CA GLN A 139 10.78 -2.99 18.77
C GLN A 139 10.57 -2.11 20.03
N ASP A 140 9.79 -1.05 19.97
CA ASP A 140 9.70 -0.02 21.02
C ASP A 140 9.40 -0.56 22.43
N TYR A 141 8.64 -1.65 22.50
CA TYR A 141 8.36 -2.36 23.77
C TYR A 141 9.11 -3.69 23.89
N GLY A 142 10.20 -3.84 23.14
CA GLY A 142 11.12 -4.97 23.24
C GLY A 142 10.60 -6.28 22.66
N ALA A 143 11.38 -7.35 22.82
CA ALA A 143 11.14 -8.64 22.19
C ALA A 143 9.78 -9.27 22.59
N GLU A 144 9.33 -9.07 23.82
CA GLU A 144 8.05 -9.60 24.28
C GLU A 144 6.88 -9.03 23.48
N ALA A 145 6.83 -7.70 23.28
CA ALA A 145 5.78 -7.05 22.51
C ALA A 145 5.81 -7.45 21.04
N MET A 146 7.01 -7.58 20.44
CA MET A 146 7.17 -8.09 19.09
C MET A 146 6.61 -9.52 18.96
N HIS A 147 6.96 -10.43 19.88
CA HIS A 147 6.41 -11.79 19.86
C HIS A 147 4.89 -11.82 20.01
N GLN A 148 4.32 -11.00 20.90
CA GLN A 148 2.87 -10.90 21.06
C GLN A 148 2.21 -10.41 19.75
N THR A 149 2.81 -9.42 19.08
CA THR A 149 2.33 -8.93 17.78
C THR A 149 2.29 -10.03 16.73
N LEU A 150 3.39 -10.79 16.59
CA LEU A 150 3.48 -11.88 15.63
C LEU A 150 2.50 -13.02 15.97
N ASP A 151 2.29 -13.32 17.26
CA ASP A 151 1.28 -14.30 17.72
C ASP A 151 -0.14 -13.84 17.39
N ILE A 152 -0.45 -12.53 17.53
CA ILE A 152 -1.76 -11.97 17.16
C ILE A 152 -1.99 -12.13 15.66
N TYR A 153 -1.05 -11.76 14.81
CA TYR A 153 -1.18 -11.93 13.36
C TYR A 153 -1.36 -13.41 12.98
N GLN A 154 -0.58 -14.30 13.57
CA GLN A 154 -0.70 -15.73 13.34
C GLN A 154 -2.08 -16.27 13.77
N ALA A 155 -2.60 -15.84 14.92
CA ALA A 155 -3.92 -16.24 15.42
C ALA A 155 -5.07 -15.80 14.49
N HIS A 156 -4.90 -14.71 13.76
CA HIS A 156 -5.88 -14.18 12.79
C HIS A 156 -5.59 -14.60 11.34
N ASN A 157 -4.59 -15.45 11.09
CA ASN A 157 -4.16 -15.84 9.74
C ASN A 157 -3.77 -14.66 8.86
N LEU A 158 -3.20 -13.61 9.44
CA LEU A 158 -2.65 -12.44 8.73
C LEU A 158 -1.16 -12.68 8.48
N PRO A 159 -0.76 -12.97 7.25
CA PRO A 159 0.65 -13.08 6.89
C PRO A 159 1.34 -11.72 7.00
N TYR A 160 2.62 -11.75 7.33
CA TYR A 160 3.45 -10.56 7.46
C TYR A 160 4.82 -10.77 6.84
N PHE A 161 5.48 -9.69 6.47
CA PHE A 161 6.82 -9.66 5.88
C PHE A 161 7.61 -8.45 6.39
N GLY A 162 8.91 -8.40 6.07
CA GLY A 162 9.76 -7.27 6.46
C GLY A 162 10.10 -7.19 7.94
N GLY A 163 9.55 -8.10 8.73
CA GLY A 163 9.82 -8.31 10.15
C GLY A 163 9.47 -9.74 10.56
N GLY A 164 10.00 -10.21 11.70
CA GLY A 164 9.78 -11.58 12.13
C GLY A 164 10.41 -11.89 13.47
N ARG A 165 10.32 -13.17 13.88
CA ARG A 165 10.88 -13.68 15.16
C ARG A 165 12.40 -13.78 15.15
N ASN A 166 12.97 -13.79 13.95
CA ASN A 166 14.40 -13.80 13.67
C ASN A 166 14.64 -13.29 12.24
N ILE A 167 15.90 -13.16 11.84
CA ILE A 167 16.29 -12.63 10.53
C ILE A 167 15.76 -13.49 9.37
N ASP A 168 15.70 -14.81 9.50
CA ASP A 168 15.22 -15.70 8.45
C ASP A 168 13.72 -15.50 8.18
N GLU A 169 12.93 -15.35 9.23
CA GLU A 169 11.50 -15.03 9.10
C GLU A 169 11.29 -13.62 8.56
N ALA A 170 12.04 -12.64 9.07
CA ALA A 170 11.90 -11.24 8.67
C ALA A 170 12.20 -10.99 7.18
N ARG A 171 13.13 -11.73 6.57
CA ARG A 171 13.47 -11.63 5.13
C ARG A 171 12.62 -12.53 4.22
N THR A 172 11.70 -13.33 4.80
CA THR A 172 10.87 -14.26 4.03
C THR A 172 9.75 -13.52 3.33
N PRO A 173 9.63 -13.60 1.97
CA PRO A 173 8.54 -12.98 1.23
C PRO A 173 7.19 -13.64 1.53
N VAL A 174 6.12 -12.85 1.55
CA VAL A 174 4.74 -13.34 1.53
C VAL A 174 4.24 -13.48 0.10
N LYS A 175 3.59 -14.61 -0.22
CA LYS A 175 3.19 -14.98 -1.57
C LYS A 175 1.68 -15.19 -1.66
N PHE A 176 1.08 -14.63 -2.72
CA PHE A 176 -0.33 -14.81 -3.06
C PHE A 176 -0.48 -15.33 -4.48
N GLU A 177 -1.48 -16.18 -4.69
CA GLU A 177 -1.95 -16.61 -6.00
C GLU A 177 -3.44 -16.30 -6.09
N VAL A 178 -3.79 -15.23 -6.78
CA VAL A 178 -5.16 -14.71 -6.87
C VAL A 178 -5.51 -14.43 -8.32
N ASN A 179 -6.64 -14.94 -8.78
CA ASN A 179 -7.15 -14.72 -10.13
C ASN A 179 -6.09 -14.98 -11.23
N GLY A 180 -5.26 -16.01 -11.05
CA GLY A 180 -4.19 -16.38 -11.99
C GLY A 180 -2.94 -15.49 -11.93
N ASN A 181 -2.91 -14.45 -11.10
CA ASN A 181 -1.72 -13.65 -10.86
C ASN A 181 -0.98 -14.14 -9.61
N LYS A 182 0.34 -14.23 -9.70
CA LYS A 182 1.24 -14.55 -8.61
C LYS A 182 1.92 -13.28 -8.12
N ILE A 183 1.61 -12.86 -6.89
CA ILE A 183 2.11 -11.61 -6.31
C ILE A 183 2.90 -11.95 -5.06
N ALA A 184 4.07 -11.34 -4.88
CA ALA A 184 4.88 -11.52 -3.70
C ALA A 184 5.26 -10.18 -3.07
N PHE A 185 5.17 -10.10 -1.75
CA PHE A 185 5.57 -8.95 -0.96
C PHE A 185 6.86 -9.24 -0.22
N LEU A 186 7.80 -8.31 -0.27
CA LEU A 186 9.01 -8.31 0.53
C LEU A 186 9.37 -6.86 0.85
N GLY A 187 10.09 -6.65 1.95
CA GLY A 187 10.45 -5.29 2.36
C GLY A 187 11.56 -5.27 3.38
N CYS A 188 12.12 -4.10 3.62
CA CYS A 188 13.19 -3.94 4.60
C CYS A 188 13.21 -2.54 5.23
N ASN A 189 13.85 -2.44 6.39
CA ASN A 189 14.13 -1.19 7.09
C ASN A 189 15.50 -0.65 6.65
N GLY A 190 15.52 0.52 6.01
CA GLY A 190 16.72 1.19 5.51
C GLY A 190 17.39 2.12 6.52
N LYS A 191 16.89 2.17 7.77
CA LYS A 191 17.57 2.93 8.84
C LYS A 191 18.86 2.23 9.28
N ALA A 192 19.72 2.95 9.99
CA ALA A 192 21.01 2.44 10.42
C ALA A 192 20.91 1.10 11.17
N PRO A 193 21.93 0.21 11.05
CA PRO A 193 21.94 -1.08 11.74
C PRO A 193 21.71 -0.93 13.26
N GLY A 194 20.95 -1.88 13.82
CA GLY A 194 20.56 -1.85 15.23
C GLY A 194 19.23 -1.14 15.52
N TYR A 195 18.69 -0.45 14.54
CA TYR A 195 17.39 0.19 14.67
C TYR A 195 16.28 -0.83 14.32
N ALA A 196 15.54 -1.28 15.30
CA ALA A 196 14.50 -2.31 15.19
C ALA A 196 14.93 -3.63 14.48
N SER A 197 16.25 -3.88 14.30
CA SER A 197 16.74 -4.95 13.42
C SER A 197 16.60 -6.34 14.03
N ALA A 198 16.06 -7.27 13.25
CA ALA A 198 16.07 -8.70 13.55
C ALA A 198 17.50 -9.26 13.52
N SER A 199 17.74 -10.31 14.32
CA SER A 199 18.97 -11.10 14.31
C SER A 199 18.65 -12.60 14.29
N ASP A 200 19.66 -13.44 14.31
CA ASP A 200 19.45 -14.91 14.34
C ASP A 200 18.58 -15.36 15.53
N THR A 201 18.61 -14.63 16.63
CA THR A 201 17.95 -14.99 17.89
C THR A 201 16.94 -13.99 18.41
N ASN A 202 16.87 -12.80 17.82
CA ASN A 202 15.97 -11.75 18.28
C ASN A 202 14.98 -11.33 17.19
N PRO A 203 13.72 -11.07 17.56
CA PRO A 203 12.73 -10.52 16.65
C PRO A 203 13.08 -9.09 16.23
N GLY A 204 12.53 -8.65 15.11
CA GLY A 204 12.71 -7.30 14.61
C GLY A 204 12.35 -7.15 13.15
N ALA A 205 12.57 -5.96 12.59
CA ALA A 205 12.49 -5.68 11.18
C ALA A 205 13.72 -6.22 10.41
N TYR A 206 13.53 -6.56 9.14
CA TYR A 206 14.64 -6.90 8.25
C TYR A 206 15.41 -5.62 7.90
N HIS A 207 16.64 -5.50 8.39
CA HIS A 207 17.51 -4.40 7.97
C HIS A 207 17.95 -4.59 6.52
N CYS A 208 17.83 -3.53 5.69
CA CYS A 208 18.08 -3.63 4.25
C CYS A 208 19.50 -4.12 3.95
N ASN A 209 19.57 -5.25 3.28
CA ASN A 209 20.73 -5.71 2.53
C ASN A 209 20.32 -5.76 1.05
N MET A 210 20.74 -4.77 0.29
CA MET A 210 20.28 -4.60 -1.09
C MET A 210 20.71 -5.75 -2.01
N ASP A 211 21.85 -6.40 -1.74
CA ASP A 211 22.28 -7.57 -2.51
C ASP A 211 21.37 -8.77 -2.24
N ASP A 212 21.01 -9.02 -0.98
CA ASP A 212 20.07 -10.07 -0.61
C ASP A 212 18.67 -9.79 -1.19
N MET A 213 18.23 -8.52 -1.21
CA MET A 213 16.95 -8.11 -1.80
C MET A 213 16.92 -8.43 -3.30
N VAL A 214 17.97 -8.09 -4.04
CA VAL A 214 18.09 -8.40 -5.48
C VAL A 214 18.02 -9.90 -5.73
N VAL A 215 18.74 -10.71 -4.94
CA VAL A 215 18.69 -12.18 -5.04
C VAL A 215 17.30 -12.73 -4.73
N ALA A 216 16.60 -12.17 -3.73
CA ALA A 216 15.24 -12.59 -3.39
C ALA A 216 14.24 -12.24 -4.53
N ILE A 217 14.38 -11.07 -5.15
CA ILE A 217 13.57 -10.64 -6.29
C ILE A 217 13.78 -11.57 -7.49
N ASP A 218 15.04 -11.85 -7.88
CA ASP A 218 15.37 -12.76 -8.99
C ASP A 218 14.77 -14.16 -8.77
N LYS A 219 14.84 -14.68 -7.55
CA LYS A 219 14.22 -15.94 -7.19
C LYS A 219 12.70 -15.91 -7.36
N LEU A 220 12.03 -14.85 -6.89
CA LEU A 220 10.58 -14.70 -7.02
C LEU A 220 10.15 -14.66 -8.49
N ILE A 221 10.87 -13.92 -9.34
CA ILE A 221 10.64 -13.85 -10.78
C ILE A 221 10.80 -15.22 -11.42
N THR A 222 11.86 -15.96 -11.07
CA THR A 222 12.09 -17.33 -11.56
C THR A 222 10.95 -18.27 -11.18
N GLU A 223 10.32 -18.08 -10.03
CA GLU A 223 9.13 -18.81 -9.57
C GLU A 223 7.81 -18.29 -10.22
N GLY A 224 7.89 -17.23 -11.03
CA GLY A 224 6.76 -16.63 -11.76
C GLY A 224 5.96 -15.62 -10.94
N TYR A 225 6.49 -15.12 -9.84
CA TYR A 225 5.86 -14.07 -9.04
C TYR A 225 6.19 -12.66 -9.56
N LEU A 226 5.28 -11.74 -9.30
CA LEU A 226 5.41 -10.30 -9.50
C LEU A 226 5.79 -9.67 -8.15
N PRO A 227 7.06 -9.28 -7.93
CA PRO A 227 7.51 -8.75 -6.65
C PRO A 227 7.00 -7.31 -6.43
N ILE A 228 6.41 -7.05 -5.26
CA ILE A 228 6.14 -5.72 -4.71
C ILE A 228 7.08 -5.53 -3.52
N VAL A 229 7.86 -4.45 -3.55
CA VAL A 229 8.86 -4.16 -2.51
C VAL A 229 8.43 -2.96 -1.69
N THR A 230 8.59 -3.05 -0.36
CA THR A 230 8.37 -1.92 0.54
C THR A 230 9.65 -1.53 1.27
N PHE A 231 9.81 -0.25 1.48
CA PHE A 231 10.92 0.30 2.25
C PHE A 231 10.43 1.19 3.38
N GLN A 232 11.08 1.10 4.53
CA GLN A 232 11.04 2.14 5.54
C GLN A 232 12.43 2.75 5.70
N HIS A 233 12.56 4.02 5.29
CA HIS A 233 13.79 4.81 5.44
C HIS A 233 13.68 5.88 6.53
N TYR A 234 14.60 6.84 6.54
CA TYR A 234 14.54 7.98 7.43
C TYR A 234 13.38 8.90 7.07
N GLU A 235 12.79 9.49 8.07
CA GLU A 235 11.71 10.46 7.98
C GLU A 235 12.20 11.80 7.44
N TYR A 236 11.44 12.40 6.52
CA TYR A 236 11.66 13.75 6.02
C TYR A 236 10.32 14.39 5.59
N TYR A 237 10.27 15.74 5.48
CA TYR A 237 9.02 16.50 5.33
C TYR A 237 9.02 17.44 4.13
N HIS A 238 9.20 16.88 2.95
CA HIS A 238 9.00 17.54 1.65
C HIS A 238 8.62 16.49 0.60
N TRP A 239 7.98 16.92 -0.47
CA TRP A 239 7.40 16.01 -1.47
C TRP A 239 8.43 15.34 -2.39
N ALA A 240 9.56 16.00 -2.67
CA ALA A 240 10.60 15.43 -3.51
C ALA A 240 11.24 14.19 -2.86
N ALA A 241 11.58 13.18 -3.66
CA ALA A 241 12.29 12.01 -3.18
C ALA A 241 13.77 12.35 -2.86
N GLU A 242 14.25 11.89 -1.71
CA GLU A 242 15.65 12.01 -1.34
C GLU A 242 16.53 11.13 -2.22
N PRO A 243 17.74 11.58 -2.63
CA PRO A 243 18.59 10.84 -3.55
C PRO A 243 18.91 9.40 -3.12
N TYR A 244 19.09 9.14 -1.82
CA TYR A 244 19.35 7.79 -1.31
C TYR A 244 18.12 6.88 -1.43
N LEU A 245 16.90 7.41 -1.34
CA LEU A 245 15.68 6.65 -1.61
C LEU A 245 15.63 6.28 -3.09
N VAL A 246 15.88 7.25 -3.97
CA VAL A 246 15.89 7.02 -5.43
C VAL A 246 16.84 5.90 -5.80
N GLU A 247 18.04 5.86 -5.23
CA GLU A 247 19.03 4.82 -5.49
C GLU A 247 18.50 3.43 -5.09
N ASP A 248 18.03 3.26 -3.85
CA ASP A 248 17.57 1.97 -3.34
C ASP A 248 16.30 1.47 -4.07
N PHE A 249 15.33 2.37 -4.29
CA PHE A 249 14.06 2.02 -4.94
C PHE A 249 14.27 1.64 -6.41
N ARG A 250 15.09 2.39 -7.15
CA ARG A 250 15.44 2.04 -8.53
C ARG A 250 16.22 0.74 -8.61
N ARG A 251 17.11 0.47 -7.67
CA ARG A 251 17.89 -0.79 -7.65
C ARG A 251 17.00 -2.02 -7.58
N VAL A 252 15.94 -2.03 -6.77
CA VAL A 252 15.00 -3.16 -6.72
C VAL A 252 14.06 -3.19 -7.92
N ALA A 253 13.70 -2.05 -8.50
CA ALA A 253 12.95 -1.97 -9.76
C ALA A 253 13.78 -2.56 -10.92
N GLU A 254 15.05 -2.22 -11.03
CA GLU A 254 16.02 -2.77 -12.00
C GLU A 254 16.22 -4.28 -11.83
N ALA A 255 16.11 -4.79 -10.59
CA ALA A 255 16.12 -6.21 -10.31
C ALA A 255 14.82 -6.92 -10.74
N GLY A 256 13.77 -6.18 -11.10
CA GLY A 256 12.50 -6.68 -11.62
C GLY A 256 11.31 -6.62 -10.66
N ALA A 257 11.39 -5.84 -9.58
CA ALA A 257 10.19 -5.48 -8.82
C ALA A 257 9.21 -4.72 -9.72
N VAL A 258 7.92 -5.07 -9.66
CA VAL A 258 6.88 -4.44 -10.50
C VAL A 258 6.29 -3.20 -9.85
N ALA A 259 6.39 -3.11 -8.52
CA ALA A 259 6.04 -1.92 -7.75
C ALA A 259 6.95 -1.79 -6.53
N VAL A 260 7.25 -0.55 -6.15
CA VAL A 260 8.06 -0.20 -4.98
C VAL A 260 7.36 0.89 -4.21
N SER A 261 7.20 0.73 -2.89
CA SER A 261 6.45 1.66 -2.05
C SER A 261 7.23 2.04 -0.79
N GLY A 262 7.25 3.33 -0.47
CA GLY A 262 7.81 3.85 0.79
C GLY A 262 6.77 3.96 1.89
N SER A 263 7.10 3.53 3.10
CA SER A 263 6.18 3.52 4.25
C SER A 263 6.45 4.60 5.31
N GLN A 264 7.67 5.11 5.44
CA GLN A 264 8.02 6.09 6.50
C GLN A 264 7.56 7.52 6.25
N GLY A 265 7.22 7.87 5.02
CA GLY A 265 6.74 9.22 4.73
C GLY A 265 5.42 9.48 5.45
N HIS A 266 5.41 10.40 6.45
CA HIS A 266 4.19 10.84 7.11
C HIS A 266 3.44 11.91 6.30
N GLN A 267 3.93 12.24 5.13
CA GLN A 267 3.30 13.02 4.07
C GLN A 267 3.56 12.36 2.72
N PRO A 268 2.80 12.72 1.67
CA PRO A 268 3.07 12.20 0.34
C PRO A 268 4.46 12.61 -0.18
N HIS A 269 5.12 11.68 -0.86
CA HIS A 269 6.35 11.92 -1.60
C HIS A 269 6.15 11.62 -3.09
N ALA A 270 7.08 12.06 -3.92
CA ALA A 270 7.07 11.86 -5.36
C ALA A 270 6.90 10.40 -5.80
N TYR A 271 6.51 10.19 -7.05
CA TYR A 271 6.47 8.87 -7.68
C TYR A 271 7.14 8.90 -9.06
N GLU A 272 7.49 7.74 -9.58
CA GLU A 272 7.98 7.61 -10.94
C GLU A 272 7.63 6.25 -11.55
N PHE A 273 7.85 6.12 -12.87
CA PHE A 273 7.98 4.83 -13.54
C PHE A 273 9.42 4.64 -13.97
N HIS A 274 10.07 3.58 -13.47
CA HIS A 274 11.46 3.25 -13.77
C HIS A 274 11.56 1.79 -14.23
N GLU A 275 12.15 1.55 -15.41
CA GLU A 275 12.26 0.21 -16.03
C GLU A 275 10.94 -0.58 -16.06
N GLY A 276 9.81 0.13 -16.18
CA GLY A 276 8.45 -0.45 -16.19
C GLY A 276 7.84 -0.71 -14.81
N ALA A 277 8.59 -0.53 -13.73
CA ALA A 277 8.08 -0.58 -12.37
C ALA A 277 7.43 0.75 -11.98
N PHE A 278 6.36 0.67 -11.19
CA PHE A 278 5.80 1.82 -10.49
C PHE A 278 6.51 2.02 -9.15
N ILE A 279 7.03 3.22 -8.91
CA ILE A 279 7.72 3.60 -7.66
C ILE A 279 6.97 4.76 -7.02
N HIS A 280 6.52 4.61 -5.76
CA HIS A 280 5.96 5.70 -4.96
C HIS A 280 6.78 5.82 -3.67
N TYR A 281 7.52 6.91 -3.54
CA TYR A 281 8.51 7.11 -2.48
C TYR A 281 7.93 7.30 -1.08
N GLY A 282 6.65 7.65 -0.98
CA GLY A 282 5.94 7.76 0.29
C GLY A 282 4.47 8.06 0.12
N LEU A 283 3.62 7.26 0.77
CA LEU A 283 2.17 7.37 0.66
C LEU A 283 1.54 8.31 1.70
N GLY A 284 2.28 8.72 2.74
CA GLY A 284 1.72 9.43 3.89
C GLY A 284 1.11 8.48 4.91
N ASN A 285 0.14 8.93 5.70
CA ASN A 285 -0.46 8.18 6.80
C ASN A 285 -1.78 7.53 6.41
N LEU A 286 -2.00 6.26 6.83
CA LEU A 286 -3.33 5.65 6.79
C LEU A 286 -4.04 5.85 8.14
N PHE A 287 -3.45 5.38 9.25
CA PHE A 287 -4.01 5.51 10.60
C PHE A 287 -2.91 5.97 11.57
N PHE A 288 -2.53 7.23 11.47
CA PHE A 288 -1.54 7.83 12.35
C PHE A 288 -1.69 9.36 12.45
N ASP A 289 -1.58 9.90 13.65
CA ASP A 289 -1.86 11.29 13.97
C ASP A 289 -0.62 12.21 13.88
N GLN A 290 -0.28 12.63 12.69
CA GLN A 290 0.78 13.62 12.47
C GLN A 290 0.25 15.00 12.00
N LEU A 291 -1.05 15.25 12.11
CA LEU A 291 -1.78 16.35 11.44
C LEU A 291 -1.24 17.76 11.68
N THR A 292 -0.60 18.00 12.81
CA THR A 292 -0.15 19.34 13.21
C THR A 292 1.36 19.45 13.34
N THR A 293 2.09 18.38 13.06
CA THR A 293 3.54 18.34 13.27
C THR A 293 4.27 19.08 12.15
N TYR A 294 3.90 18.80 10.91
CA TYR A 294 4.46 19.44 9.71
C TYR A 294 3.37 19.66 8.65
N ALA A 295 3.67 20.51 7.66
CA ALA A 295 2.76 20.74 6.55
C ALA A 295 2.52 19.44 5.76
N ASP A 296 1.30 19.27 5.24
CA ASP A 296 0.87 18.16 4.40
C ASP A 296 0.83 16.76 5.06
N THR A 297 1.07 16.66 6.37
CA THR A 297 0.94 15.38 7.10
C THR A 297 -0.53 14.96 7.33
N ASP A 298 -1.47 15.82 6.96
CA ASP A 298 -2.89 15.53 6.86
C ASP A 298 -3.29 14.89 5.52
N LYS A 299 -2.37 14.84 4.55
CA LYS A 299 -2.57 14.31 3.19
C LYS A 299 -1.89 12.95 3.04
N ALA A 300 -2.53 12.05 2.30
CA ALA A 300 -1.96 10.75 1.98
C ALA A 300 -2.53 10.19 0.68
N PHE A 301 -1.89 9.14 0.18
CA PHE A 301 -2.36 8.35 -0.95
C PHE A 301 -2.61 6.89 -0.53
N ILE A 302 -3.56 6.29 -1.21
CA ILE A 302 -3.75 4.85 -1.27
C ILE A 302 -3.56 4.47 -2.74
N ASP A 303 -2.57 3.63 -3.03
CA ASP A 303 -2.29 3.20 -4.39
C ASP A 303 -3.03 1.91 -4.71
N ARG A 304 -3.89 1.93 -5.73
CA ARG A 304 -4.52 0.72 -6.26
C ARG A 304 -3.76 0.25 -7.48
N LEU A 305 -3.06 -0.88 -7.33
CA LEU A 305 -2.36 -1.57 -8.40
C LEU A 305 -3.31 -2.58 -9.03
N VAL A 306 -3.38 -2.61 -10.36
CA VAL A 306 -4.22 -3.55 -11.10
C VAL A 306 -3.34 -4.47 -11.93
N PHE A 307 -3.44 -5.76 -11.65
CA PHE A 307 -2.74 -6.81 -12.37
C PHE A 307 -3.71 -7.55 -13.29
N TYR A 308 -3.25 -7.91 -14.46
CA TYR A 308 -3.99 -8.72 -15.42
C TYR A 308 -3.07 -9.65 -16.16
N ASP A 309 -3.38 -10.95 -16.11
CA ASP A 309 -2.68 -12.01 -16.87
C ASP A 309 -1.14 -11.93 -16.68
N GLY A 310 -0.71 -11.82 -15.43
CA GLY A 310 0.71 -11.78 -15.06
C GLY A 310 1.43 -10.45 -15.28
N ARG A 311 0.71 -9.32 -15.38
CA ARG A 311 1.29 -7.99 -15.60
C ARG A 311 0.61 -6.92 -14.76
N LEU A 312 1.38 -5.97 -14.23
CA LEU A 312 0.87 -4.69 -13.74
C LEU A 312 0.41 -3.87 -14.96
N ILE A 313 -0.87 -3.49 -15.00
CA ILE A 313 -1.46 -2.81 -16.16
C ILE A 313 -1.97 -1.42 -15.85
N SER A 314 -2.16 -1.09 -14.59
CA SER A 314 -2.65 0.23 -14.17
C SER A 314 -2.32 0.48 -12.70
N VAL A 315 -2.14 1.75 -12.38
CA VAL A 315 -2.06 2.27 -11.01
C VAL A 315 -3.06 3.41 -10.89
N GLU A 316 -3.85 3.39 -9.82
CA GLU A 316 -4.74 4.48 -9.45
C GLU A 316 -4.24 5.11 -8.15
N LEU A 317 -4.01 6.42 -8.17
CA LEU A 317 -3.64 7.22 -7.01
C LEU A 317 -4.92 7.74 -6.35
N ILE A 318 -5.28 7.18 -5.21
CA ILE A 318 -6.47 7.57 -4.44
C ILE A 318 -6.02 8.51 -3.34
N THR A 319 -6.52 9.73 -3.38
CA THR A 319 -6.16 10.78 -2.41
C THR A 319 -7.01 10.68 -1.16
N THR A 320 -6.37 10.76 -0.01
CA THR A 320 -7.04 10.84 1.29
C THR A 320 -6.55 12.03 2.09
N ARG A 321 -7.40 12.53 3.00
CA ARG A 321 -7.07 13.63 3.90
C ARG A 321 -7.69 13.39 5.27
N PHE A 322 -6.96 13.76 6.31
CA PHE A 322 -7.48 13.79 7.67
C PHE A 322 -8.15 15.13 7.96
N TYR A 323 -9.36 15.07 8.49
CA TYR A 323 -10.07 16.22 9.06
C TYR A 323 -10.23 16.10 10.58
N ASP A 324 -9.86 14.94 11.12
CA ASP A 324 -9.70 14.68 12.54
C ASP A 324 -8.42 13.84 12.78
N TRP A 325 -8.18 13.43 14.02
CA TRP A 325 -6.92 12.78 14.43
C TRP A 325 -6.78 11.31 13.99
N SER A 326 -7.81 10.69 13.40
CA SER A 326 -7.78 9.24 13.23
C SER A 326 -8.36 8.74 11.92
N LYS A 327 -9.25 9.50 11.28
CA LYS A 327 -10.05 9.02 10.15
C LYS A 327 -9.61 9.65 8.83
N PRO A 328 -8.90 8.89 7.97
CA PRO A 328 -8.65 9.31 6.60
C PRO A 328 -9.97 9.33 5.81
N VAL A 329 -10.20 10.39 5.05
CA VAL A 329 -11.36 10.56 4.18
C VAL A 329 -10.89 10.63 2.74
N ILE A 330 -11.49 9.84 1.85
CA ILE A 330 -11.21 9.93 0.41
C ILE A 330 -11.69 11.29 -0.09
N VAL A 331 -10.81 12.04 -0.74
CA VAL A 331 -11.12 13.38 -1.26
C VAL A 331 -11.27 13.36 -2.77
N TYR A 332 -12.14 14.25 -3.27
CA TYR A 332 -12.50 14.40 -4.67
C TYR A 332 -12.47 15.88 -5.07
N GLY A 333 -12.69 16.17 -6.36
CA GLY A 333 -12.79 17.53 -6.86
C GLY A 333 -11.51 18.32 -6.67
N GLU A 334 -11.61 19.56 -6.19
CA GLU A 334 -10.50 20.51 -6.08
C GLU A 334 -9.38 20.01 -5.14
N ASP A 335 -9.73 19.45 -3.98
CA ASP A 335 -8.74 18.90 -3.04
C ASP A 335 -7.91 17.76 -3.67
N ARG A 336 -8.55 16.88 -4.45
CA ARG A 336 -7.86 15.83 -5.19
C ARG A 336 -6.94 16.41 -6.25
N ILE A 337 -7.42 17.40 -7.00
CA ILE A 337 -6.64 18.04 -8.07
C ILE A 337 -5.39 18.69 -7.48
N GLU A 338 -5.53 19.49 -6.41
CA GLU A 338 -4.41 20.12 -5.70
C GLU A 338 -3.34 19.08 -5.27
N MET A 339 -3.79 17.96 -4.67
CA MET A 339 -2.85 16.92 -4.24
C MET A 339 -2.13 16.25 -5.41
N LEU A 340 -2.83 15.98 -6.52
CA LEU A 340 -2.24 15.36 -7.71
C LEU A 340 -1.31 16.32 -8.45
N GLU A 341 -1.68 17.59 -8.62
CA GLU A 341 -0.82 18.61 -9.23
C GLU A 341 0.49 18.73 -8.46
N LYS A 342 0.40 18.79 -7.12
CA LYS A 342 1.59 18.86 -6.28
C LYS A 342 2.44 17.59 -6.39
N LEU A 343 1.83 16.41 -6.39
CA LEU A 343 2.54 15.15 -6.57
C LEU A 343 3.27 15.11 -7.92
N PHE A 344 2.61 15.53 -9.00
CA PHE A 344 3.18 15.54 -10.34
C PHE A 344 4.33 16.56 -10.47
N GLU A 345 4.19 17.75 -9.86
CA GLU A 345 5.23 18.78 -9.82
C GLU A 345 6.54 18.21 -9.24
N TYR A 346 6.45 17.49 -8.10
CA TYR A 346 7.62 16.92 -7.44
C TYR A 346 8.09 15.59 -8.03
N SER A 347 7.36 15.03 -8.99
CA SER A 347 7.68 13.78 -9.69
C SER A 347 8.35 14.01 -11.04
N ASP A 348 8.76 15.25 -11.36
CA ASP A 348 9.38 15.65 -12.63
C ASP A 348 8.56 15.25 -13.89
N TRP A 349 7.23 15.23 -13.75
CA TRP A 349 6.35 14.99 -14.88
C TRP A 349 6.20 16.27 -15.69
N GLU A 350 6.95 16.38 -16.77
CA GLU A 350 6.71 17.41 -17.78
C GLU A 350 5.53 16.99 -18.67
N GLU A 351 4.57 17.89 -18.88
CA GLU A 351 3.62 17.75 -19.98
C GLU A 351 4.39 17.67 -21.30
N LYS A 352 4.37 16.50 -21.92
CA LYS A 352 4.98 16.28 -23.24
C LYS A 352 3.99 16.59 -24.34
#